data_61617d5c5ae60cc027673cf97032f583
#
_entry.id   61617d5c5ae60cc027673cf97032f583
#
_cell.length_a   1.000
_cell.length_b   1.000
_cell.length_c   1.000
_cell.angle_alpha   90.00
_cell.angle_beta   90.00
_cell.angle_gamma   90.00
#
_symmetry.space_group_name_H-M   'P 1'
#
loop_
_entity.id
_entity.type
_entity.pdbx_description
1 polymer ?
#
loop_
_entity_poly.entity_id
_entity_poly.type
_entity_poly.pdbx_seq_one_letter_code
_entity_poly.pdbx_strand_id
1 'polypeptide(L)'
;AEMLAAGININQGGGNQVGGLVETQLINWFKELFGFPSDASGLLVSGGSMANLIGITVARYAKADFDLRKKGIYGSEKRMMVYASTEVHNCVNKSVEFLGLGSESLRLIDVNDNYEIKIDELQKQIQTDKENGLHPFCIIGNAVTGNTGSCDDLNALADLCKQENWWFHEDGALGSSLLLSEKFQTQIA
;
A
#
# COMPACT_ATOMS: atom_id res chain seq x y z
N ALA A 1 -6.57 22.01 22.41
CA ALA A 1 -6.03 20.72 21.95
C ALA A 1 -4.58 20.87 21.48
N GLU A 2 -4.26 21.77 20.54
CA GLU A 2 -2.92 21.94 19.94
C GLU A 2 -1.84 22.33 20.95
N MET A 3 -2.13 23.25 21.88
CA MET A 3 -1.19 23.62 22.96
C MET A 3 -0.84 22.44 23.87
N LEU A 4 -1.82 21.58 24.17
CA LEU A 4 -1.58 20.37 24.96
C LEU A 4 -0.75 19.36 24.17
N ALA A 5 -1.07 19.17 22.89
CA ALA A 5 -0.30 18.29 21.99
C ALA A 5 1.16 18.74 21.88
N ALA A 6 1.40 20.05 21.72
CA ALA A 6 2.74 20.61 21.67
C ALA A 6 3.49 20.46 23.02
N GLY A 7 2.78 20.61 24.16
CA GLY A 7 3.36 20.45 25.50
C GLY A 7 3.68 18.97 25.86
N ILE A 8 2.96 18.02 25.26
CA ILE A 8 3.13 16.58 25.50
C ILE A 8 4.07 15.96 24.44
N ASN A 9 4.50 16.71 23.44
CA ASN A 9 5.30 16.22 22.32
C ASN A 9 6.56 15.48 22.80
N ILE A 10 6.43 14.16 22.93
CA ILE A 10 7.44 13.26 23.52
C ILE A 10 8.23 12.60 22.39
N ASN A 11 9.54 12.51 22.54
CA ASN A 11 10.36 11.69 21.66
C ASN A 11 10.09 10.19 21.92
N GLN A 12 9.36 9.55 21.03
CA GLN A 12 8.98 8.13 21.11
C GLN A 12 10.19 7.17 21.02
N GLY A 13 11.32 7.60 20.46
CA GLY A 13 12.52 6.79 20.32
C GLY A 13 13.38 6.63 21.58
N GLY A 14 13.02 7.30 22.68
CA GLY A 14 13.86 7.43 23.88
C GLY A 14 13.45 6.59 25.09
N GLY A 15 12.67 5.52 24.95
CA GLY A 15 12.24 4.67 26.09
C GLY A 15 10.76 4.32 26.08
N ASN A 16 10.25 3.74 27.18
CA ASN A 16 8.85 3.35 27.33
C ASN A 16 7.98 4.58 27.57
N GLN A 17 7.65 5.32 26.54
CA GLN A 17 6.79 6.48 26.59
C GLN A 17 5.31 6.09 26.44
N VAL A 18 4.42 6.80 27.12
CA VAL A 18 2.98 6.55 27.07
C VAL A 18 2.42 6.60 25.65
N GLY A 19 2.97 7.48 24.80
CA GLY A 19 2.56 7.56 23.38
C GLY A 19 2.79 6.27 22.60
N GLY A 20 3.91 5.58 22.83
CA GLY A 20 4.18 4.26 22.20
C GLY A 20 3.21 3.19 22.68
N LEU A 21 2.79 3.21 23.94
CA LEU A 21 1.76 2.28 24.46
C LEU A 21 0.41 2.55 23.79
N VAL A 22 0.02 3.82 23.65
CA VAL A 22 -1.24 4.20 22.97
C VAL A 22 -1.21 3.79 21.51
N GLU A 23 -0.12 4.05 20.80
CA GLU A 23 0.05 3.63 19.41
C GLU A 23 -0.08 2.11 19.27
N THR A 24 0.62 1.35 20.09
CA THR A 24 0.55 -0.13 20.09
C THR A 24 -0.88 -0.61 20.32
N GLN A 25 -1.60 0.01 21.26
CA GLN A 25 -2.98 -0.34 21.55
C GLN A 25 -3.89 -0.06 20.34
N LEU A 26 -3.75 1.10 19.70
CA LEU A 26 -4.51 1.45 18.50
C LEU A 26 -4.22 0.50 17.35
N ILE A 27 -2.96 0.17 17.10
CA ILE A 27 -2.58 -0.79 16.06
C ILE A 27 -3.19 -2.18 16.34
N ASN A 28 -3.20 -2.62 17.58
CA ASN A 28 -3.84 -3.89 17.92
C ASN A 28 -5.36 -3.86 17.66
N TRP A 29 -6.05 -2.77 17.99
CA TRP A 29 -7.47 -2.62 17.66
C TRP A 29 -7.72 -2.60 16.15
N PHE A 30 -6.88 -1.93 15.37
CA PHE A 30 -6.99 -1.96 13.91
C PHE A 30 -6.73 -3.35 13.33
N LYS A 31 -5.77 -4.10 13.88
CA LYS A 31 -5.54 -5.49 13.45
C LYS A 31 -6.78 -6.36 13.67
N GLU A 32 -7.40 -6.26 14.83
CA GLU A 32 -8.64 -6.99 15.14
C GLU A 32 -9.78 -6.56 14.21
N LEU A 33 -9.94 -5.24 14.01
CA LEU A 33 -11.00 -4.67 13.18
C LEU A 33 -10.92 -5.07 11.72
N PHE A 34 -9.70 -5.09 11.16
CA PHE A 34 -9.45 -5.37 9.75
C PHE A 34 -9.06 -6.82 9.47
N GLY A 35 -9.09 -7.69 10.48
CA GLY A 35 -8.80 -9.11 10.32
C GLY A 35 -7.32 -9.43 10.02
N PHE A 36 -6.39 -8.53 10.37
CA PHE A 36 -4.95 -8.80 10.19
C PHE A 36 -4.47 -9.90 11.13
N PRO A 37 -3.44 -10.68 10.73
CA PRO A 37 -2.78 -11.65 11.59
C PRO A 37 -2.30 -11.02 12.91
N SER A 38 -2.33 -11.80 14.00
CA SER A 38 -1.94 -11.31 15.33
C SER A 38 -0.49 -10.85 15.42
N ASP A 39 0.39 -11.41 14.58
CA ASP A 39 1.81 -11.05 14.45
C ASP A 39 2.07 -9.89 13.49
N ALA A 40 1.04 -9.37 12.81
CA ALA A 40 1.17 -8.17 12.01
C ALA A 40 1.58 -6.97 12.86
N SER A 41 2.30 -6.04 12.28
CA SER A 41 2.69 -4.79 12.92
C SER A 41 2.23 -3.58 12.11
N GLY A 42 2.24 -2.42 12.73
CA GLY A 42 1.86 -1.18 12.09
C GLY A 42 2.45 0.02 12.80
N LEU A 43 2.24 1.19 12.24
CA LEU A 43 2.62 2.47 12.84
C LEU A 43 1.65 3.56 12.41
N LEU A 44 1.49 4.58 13.25
CA LEU A 44 0.74 5.77 12.93
C LEU A 44 1.65 6.79 12.25
N VAL A 45 1.14 7.43 11.20
CA VAL A 45 1.90 8.42 10.42
C VAL A 45 1.09 9.67 10.17
N SER A 46 1.73 10.71 9.63
CA SER A 46 1.15 12.04 9.46
C SER A 46 0.13 12.19 8.32
N GLY A 47 -0.37 11.09 7.77
CA GLY A 47 -1.41 11.08 6.74
C GLY A 47 -1.21 10.02 5.65
N GLY A 48 -2.21 9.86 4.77
CA GLY A 48 -2.26 8.82 3.75
C GLY A 48 -1.06 8.82 2.80
N SER A 49 -0.54 9.99 2.43
CA SER A 49 0.66 10.07 1.57
C SER A 49 1.88 9.43 2.22
N MET A 50 2.07 9.62 3.53
CA MET A 50 3.16 8.97 4.26
C MET A 50 2.89 7.49 4.46
N ALA A 51 1.63 7.09 4.69
CA ALA A 51 1.24 5.70 4.81
C ALA A 51 1.54 4.93 3.52
N ASN A 52 1.13 5.45 2.36
CA ASN A 52 1.42 4.87 1.05
C ASN A 52 2.94 4.81 0.78
N LEU A 53 3.68 5.88 1.07
CA LEU A 53 5.14 5.89 0.92
C LEU A 53 5.80 4.77 1.75
N ILE A 54 5.39 4.59 3.00
CA ILE A 54 5.94 3.55 3.88
C ILE A 54 5.52 2.17 3.40
N GLY A 55 4.24 1.96 3.04
CA GLY A 55 3.76 0.69 2.51
C GLY A 55 4.55 0.25 1.27
N ILE A 56 4.74 1.14 0.30
CA ILE A 56 5.54 0.86 -0.91
C ILE A 56 7.03 0.66 -0.56
N THR A 57 7.55 1.38 0.43
CA THR A 57 8.92 1.17 0.92
C THR A 57 9.10 -0.24 1.47
N VAL A 58 8.18 -0.69 2.33
CA VAL A 58 8.21 -2.04 2.91
C VAL A 58 8.08 -3.09 1.80
N ALA A 59 7.13 -2.90 0.87
CA ALA A 59 6.96 -3.75 -0.31
C ALA A 59 8.27 -3.92 -1.09
N ARG A 60 8.95 -2.81 -1.38
CA ARG A 60 10.23 -2.78 -2.09
C ARG A 60 11.32 -3.56 -1.35
N TYR A 61 11.43 -3.39 -0.02
CA TYR A 61 12.40 -4.15 0.77
C TYR A 61 12.07 -5.64 0.84
N ALA A 62 10.80 -5.98 0.99
CA ALA A 62 10.35 -7.36 1.12
C ALA A 62 10.50 -8.17 -0.17
N LYS A 63 10.43 -7.50 -1.34
CA LYS A 63 10.38 -8.14 -2.66
C LYS A 63 11.62 -7.88 -3.53
N ALA A 64 12.60 -7.12 -3.05
CA ALA A 64 13.90 -7.00 -3.73
C ALA A 64 14.65 -8.34 -3.67
N ASP A 65 15.21 -8.75 -4.81
CA ASP A 65 16.02 -9.96 -4.98
C ASP A 65 17.51 -9.75 -4.64
N PHE A 66 17.84 -8.60 -4.03
CA PHE A 66 19.18 -8.18 -3.66
C PHE A 66 19.18 -7.37 -2.35
N ASP A 67 20.35 -7.18 -1.74
CA ASP A 67 20.48 -6.35 -0.52
C ASP A 67 20.31 -4.85 -0.85
N LEU A 68 19.06 -4.42 -0.86
CA LEU A 68 18.66 -3.04 -1.18
C LEU A 68 19.27 -2.02 -0.19
N ARG A 69 19.47 -2.39 1.07
CA ARG A 69 20.06 -1.50 2.09
C ARG A 69 21.51 -1.14 1.79
N LYS A 70 22.25 -2.10 1.24
CA LYS A 70 23.67 -1.89 0.91
C LYS A 70 23.88 -1.29 -0.48
N LYS A 71 23.09 -1.76 -1.44
CA LYS A 71 23.33 -1.45 -2.86
C LYS A 71 22.46 -0.29 -3.38
N GLY A 72 21.42 0.12 -2.62
CA GLY A 72 20.42 1.04 -3.14
C GLY A 72 19.69 0.45 -4.34
N ILE A 73 18.92 1.25 -5.06
CA ILE A 73 18.20 0.78 -6.25
C ILE A 73 19.14 0.38 -7.41
N TYR A 74 20.38 0.87 -7.41
CA TYR A 74 21.39 0.52 -8.41
C TYR A 74 21.88 -0.93 -8.30
N GLY A 75 21.53 -1.65 -7.23
CA GLY A 75 21.81 -3.07 -7.08
C GLY A 75 20.86 -3.97 -7.87
N SER A 76 19.76 -3.44 -8.40
CA SER A 76 18.82 -4.20 -9.21
C SER A 76 19.32 -4.32 -10.64
N GLU A 77 19.38 -5.55 -11.15
CA GLU A 77 19.60 -5.82 -12.56
C GLU A 77 18.32 -5.59 -13.40
N LYS A 78 17.17 -5.61 -12.75
CA LYS A 78 15.85 -5.45 -13.37
C LYS A 78 15.10 -4.30 -12.73
N ARG A 79 14.43 -3.48 -13.54
CA ARG A 79 13.57 -2.43 -13.02
C ARG A 79 12.39 -3.04 -12.25
N MET A 80 12.22 -2.63 -11.00
CA MET A 80 11.11 -3.04 -10.14
C MET A 80 9.83 -2.30 -10.52
N MET A 81 8.71 -3.02 -10.71
CA MET A 81 7.46 -2.49 -11.24
C MET A 81 6.34 -2.53 -10.22
N VAL A 82 5.58 -1.44 -10.15
CA VAL A 82 4.36 -1.27 -9.34
C VAL A 82 3.17 -1.13 -10.29
N TYR A 83 2.03 -1.71 -9.95
CA TYR A 83 0.79 -1.64 -10.74
C TYR A 83 -0.34 -1.05 -9.90
N ALA A 84 -1.14 -0.18 -10.50
CA ALA A 84 -2.32 0.41 -9.90
C ALA A 84 -3.33 0.80 -10.99
N SER A 85 -4.57 1.08 -10.63
CA SER A 85 -5.52 1.66 -11.57
C SER A 85 -5.22 3.13 -11.88
N THR A 86 -5.78 3.65 -12.97
CA THR A 86 -5.74 5.09 -13.29
C THR A 86 -6.42 5.96 -12.22
N GLU A 87 -7.26 5.37 -11.37
CA GLU A 87 -7.95 6.06 -10.26
C GLU A 87 -7.12 6.12 -8.97
N VAL A 88 -5.90 5.56 -8.97
CA VAL A 88 -5.03 5.59 -7.79
C VAL A 88 -4.71 7.02 -7.37
N HIS A 89 -4.64 7.25 -6.06
CA HIS A 89 -4.32 8.57 -5.54
C HIS A 89 -2.90 8.99 -5.94
N ASN A 90 -2.73 10.26 -6.34
CA ASN A 90 -1.46 10.79 -6.87
C ASN A 90 -0.26 10.67 -5.90
N CYS A 91 -0.49 10.43 -4.60
CA CYS A 91 0.59 10.18 -3.65
C CYS A 91 1.40 8.91 -4.00
N VAL A 92 0.81 7.94 -4.71
CA VAL A 92 1.49 6.75 -5.18
C VAL A 92 2.54 7.10 -6.22
N ASN A 93 2.21 7.92 -7.23
CA ASN A 93 3.17 8.45 -8.19
C ASN A 93 4.36 9.11 -7.49
N LYS A 94 4.06 10.04 -6.56
CA LYS A 94 5.10 10.74 -5.79
C LYS A 94 5.94 9.77 -4.95
N SER A 95 5.33 8.73 -4.39
CA SER A 95 6.05 7.73 -3.61
C SER A 95 7.03 6.93 -4.45
N VAL A 96 6.60 6.50 -5.65
CA VAL A 96 7.45 5.76 -6.59
C VAL A 96 8.63 6.62 -7.05
N GLU A 97 8.40 7.90 -7.35
CA GLU A 97 9.45 8.86 -7.69
C GLU A 97 10.41 9.11 -6.51
N PHE A 98 9.86 9.39 -5.33
CA PHE A 98 10.65 9.66 -4.12
C PHE A 98 11.53 8.48 -3.71
N LEU A 99 11.05 7.25 -3.91
CA LEU A 99 11.78 6.02 -3.66
C LEU A 99 12.89 5.74 -4.71
N GLY A 100 13.01 6.58 -5.73
CA GLY A 100 14.02 6.44 -6.78
C GLY A 100 13.72 5.34 -7.80
N LEU A 101 12.50 4.79 -7.79
CA LEU A 101 12.08 3.80 -8.80
C LEU A 101 11.86 4.47 -10.16
N GLY A 102 11.44 5.75 -10.14
CA GLY A 102 11.07 6.52 -11.32
C GLY A 102 9.62 6.29 -11.75
N SER A 103 8.98 7.31 -12.34
CA SER A 103 7.57 7.28 -12.74
C SER A 103 7.24 6.15 -13.73
N GLU A 104 8.18 5.79 -14.60
CA GLU A 104 8.03 4.66 -15.53
C GLU A 104 7.93 3.28 -14.84
N SER A 105 8.26 3.19 -13.55
CA SER A 105 8.08 1.96 -12.76
C SER A 105 6.64 1.78 -12.26
N LEU A 106 5.79 2.79 -12.38
CA LEU A 106 4.37 2.68 -12.09
C LEU A 106 3.59 2.45 -13.39
N ARG A 107 2.92 1.30 -13.48
CA ARG A 107 1.97 0.99 -14.54
C ARG A 107 0.58 1.36 -14.10
N LEU A 108 -0.03 2.32 -14.78
CA LEU A 108 -1.42 2.70 -14.59
C LEU A 108 -2.28 1.88 -15.55
N ILE A 109 -3.16 1.08 -14.99
CA ILE A 109 -4.07 0.19 -15.72
C ILE A 109 -5.43 0.86 -15.83
N ASP A 110 -6.04 0.80 -16.99
CA ASP A 110 -7.36 1.36 -17.23
C ASP A 110 -8.42 0.71 -16.35
N VAL A 111 -9.50 1.45 -16.12
CA VAL A 111 -10.65 1.00 -15.35
C VAL A 111 -11.84 0.64 -16.25
N ASN A 112 -12.75 -0.16 -15.70
CA ASN A 112 -14.04 -0.47 -16.34
C ASN A 112 -15.05 0.66 -16.13
N ASP A 113 -16.30 0.47 -16.57
CA ASP A 113 -17.39 1.47 -16.46
C ASP A 113 -17.78 1.76 -15.00
N ASN A 114 -17.39 0.90 -14.05
CA ASN A 114 -17.55 1.09 -12.60
C ASN A 114 -16.34 1.73 -11.93
N TYR A 115 -15.35 2.16 -12.70
CA TYR A 115 -14.08 2.70 -12.23
C TYR A 115 -13.23 1.70 -11.41
N GLU A 116 -13.40 0.39 -11.63
CA GLU A 116 -12.59 -0.67 -11.04
C GLU A 116 -11.47 -1.08 -11.99
N ILE A 117 -10.30 -1.45 -11.46
CA ILE A 117 -9.16 -1.89 -12.26
C ILE A 117 -9.53 -3.08 -13.17
N LYS A 118 -9.18 -3.01 -14.46
CA LYS A 118 -9.37 -4.13 -15.38
C LYS A 118 -8.33 -5.23 -15.14
N ILE A 119 -8.75 -6.30 -14.49
CA ILE A 119 -7.85 -7.42 -14.12
C ILE A 119 -7.19 -8.09 -15.34
N ASP A 120 -7.92 -8.22 -16.44
CA ASP A 120 -7.39 -8.82 -17.67
C ASP A 120 -6.30 -7.95 -18.34
N GLU A 121 -6.46 -6.63 -18.30
CA GLU A 121 -5.45 -5.69 -18.80
C GLU A 121 -4.23 -5.66 -17.87
N LEU A 122 -4.46 -5.69 -16.54
CA LEU A 122 -3.39 -5.82 -15.56
C LEU A 122 -2.54 -7.07 -15.82
N GLN A 123 -3.17 -8.23 -15.99
CA GLN A 123 -2.45 -9.48 -16.24
C GLN A 123 -1.66 -9.45 -17.55
N LYS A 124 -2.22 -8.87 -18.63
CA LYS A 124 -1.53 -8.69 -19.91
C LYS A 124 -0.30 -7.76 -19.75
N GLN A 125 -0.47 -6.65 -19.04
CA GLN A 125 0.65 -5.72 -18.80
C GLN A 125 1.77 -6.36 -17.98
N ILE A 126 1.41 -7.10 -16.95
CA ILE A 126 2.37 -7.84 -16.13
C ILE A 126 3.14 -8.87 -16.98
N GLN A 127 2.44 -9.62 -17.82
CA GLN A 127 3.07 -10.60 -18.68
C GLN A 127 4.06 -9.93 -19.66
N THR A 128 3.65 -8.82 -20.27
CA THR A 128 4.51 -8.02 -21.14
C THR A 128 5.76 -7.51 -20.40
N ASP A 129 5.60 -7.02 -19.18
CA ASP A 129 6.73 -6.52 -18.37
C ASP A 129 7.70 -7.66 -18.00
N LYS A 130 7.19 -8.86 -17.67
CA LYS A 130 8.02 -10.06 -17.43
C LYS A 130 8.83 -10.45 -18.67
N GLU A 131 8.20 -10.47 -19.85
CA GLU A 131 8.85 -10.78 -21.12
C GLU A 131 9.94 -9.76 -21.49
N ASN A 132 9.76 -8.52 -21.10
CA ASN A 132 10.76 -7.45 -21.24
C ASN A 132 11.85 -7.48 -20.14
N GLY A 133 11.87 -8.49 -19.29
CA GLY A 133 12.87 -8.66 -18.23
C GLY A 133 12.70 -7.71 -17.05
N LEU A 134 11.52 -7.09 -16.89
CA LEU A 134 11.22 -6.26 -15.73
C LEU A 134 10.81 -7.12 -14.52
N HIS A 135 10.81 -6.52 -13.32
CA HIS A 135 10.53 -7.21 -12.07
C HIS A 135 9.25 -6.69 -11.42
N PRO A 136 8.06 -7.27 -11.71
CA PRO A 136 6.83 -7.02 -10.98
C PRO A 136 7.00 -7.36 -9.50
N PHE A 137 6.64 -6.42 -8.58
CA PHE A 137 6.79 -6.70 -7.16
C PHE A 137 5.62 -6.26 -6.28
N CYS A 138 4.79 -5.34 -6.78
CA CYS A 138 3.73 -4.75 -5.98
C CYS A 138 2.50 -4.42 -6.84
N ILE A 139 1.32 -4.79 -6.37
CA ILE A 139 0.04 -4.30 -6.88
C ILE A 139 -0.64 -3.48 -5.80
N ILE A 140 -1.18 -2.32 -6.18
CA ILE A 140 -1.93 -1.43 -5.30
C ILE A 140 -3.40 -1.51 -5.70
N GLY A 141 -4.25 -1.93 -4.76
CA GLY A 141 -5.70 -1.93 -4.88
C GLY A 141 -6.31 -0.79 -4.08
N ASN A 142 -7.32 -0.14 -4.62
CA ASN A 142 -8.03 0.93 -3.93
C ASN A 142 -9.28 0.36 -3.23
N ALA A 143 -9.32 0.45 -1.91
CA ALA A 143 -10.53 0.25 -1.14
C ALA A 143 -11.24 1.60 -1.02
N VAL A 144 -12.09 1.90 -1.97
CA VAL A 144 -12.82 3.17 -2.16
C VAL A 144 -11.94 4.34 -2.57
N THR A 145 -12.00 4.68 -3.85
CA THR A 145 -11.29 5.83 -4.42
C THR A 145 -11.90 7.17 -3.98
N GLY A 146 -11.07 8.20 -3.85
CA GLY A 146 -11.50 9.51 -3.40
C GLY A 146 -12.41 10.27 -4.38
N ASN A 147 -12.31 10.01 -5.68
CA ASN A 147 -13.03 10.75 -6.71
C ASN A 147 -14.36 10.07 -7.10
N THR A 148 -14.35 8.76 -7.26
CA THR A 148 -15.48 8.00 -7.81
C THR A 148 -16.21 7.17 -6.77
N GLY A 149 -15.57 6.90 -5.63
CA GLY A 149 -16.10 6.02 -4.60
C GLY A 149 -16.10 4.54 -5.01
N SER A 150 -15.40 4.18 -6.11
CA SER A 150 -15.27 2.80 -6.58
C SER A 150 -14.30 2.01 -5.70
N CYS A 151 -14.48 0.69 -5.67
CA CYS A 151 -13.59 -0.24 -4.97
C CYS A 151 -13.10 -1.28 -5.97
N ASP A 152 -11.80 -1.48 -6.07
CA ASP A 152 -11.22 -2.53 -6.90
C ASP A 152 -11.63 -3.91 -6.35
N ASP A 153 -11.61 -4.96 -7.20
CA ASP A 153 -11.76 -6.34 -6.73
C ASP A 153 -10.50 -6.75 -5.93
N LEU A 154 -10.52 -6.39 -4.63
CA LEU A 154 -9.39 -6.60 -3.73
C LEU A 154 -9.04 -8.08 -3.59
N ASN A 155 -10.04 -8.97 -3.62
CA ASN A 155 -9.84 -10.41 -3.51
C ASN A 155 -9.10 -10.95 -4.74
N ALA A 156 -9.51 -10.57 -5.94
CA ALA A 156 -8.83 -10.98 -7.17
C ALA A 156 -7.38 -10.46 -7.21
N LEU A 157 -7.13 -9.22 -6.78
CA LEU A 157 -5.79 -8.65 -6.70
C LEU A 157 -4.93 -9.35 -5.64
N ALA A 158 -5.48 -9.66 -4.48
CA ALA A 158 -4.79 -10.39 -3.41
C ALA A 158 -4.41 -11.81 -3.85
N ASP A 159 -5.33 -12.52 -4.50
CA ASP A 159 -5.09 -13.86 -5.03
C ASP A 159 -3.97 -13.86 -6.08
N LEU A 160 -3.99 -12.89 -7.00
CA LEU A 160 -2.93 -12.72 -7.99
C LEU A 160 -1.57 -12.47 -7.32
N CYS A 161 -1.52 -11.57 -6.34
CA CYS A 161 -0.29 -11.29 -5.59
C CYS A 161 0.21 -12.52 -4.82
N LYS A 162 -0.69 -13.32 -4.26
CA LYS A 162 -0.36 -14.55 -3.54
C LYS A 162 0.22 -15.62 -4.47
N GLN A 163 -0.38 -15.81 -5.64
CA GLN A 163 0.08 -16.78 -6.66
C GLN A 163 1.49 -16.45 -7.13
N GLU A 164 1.78 -15.18 -7.34
CA GLU A 164 3.02 -14.67 -7.90
C GLU A 164 4.08 -14.32 -6.82
N ASN A 165 3.73 -14.44 -5.54
CA ASN A 165 4.56 -14.01 -4.42
C ASN A 165 4.95 -12.52 -4.48
N TRP A 166 4.02 -11.64 -4.90
CA TRP A 166 4.18 -10.20 -4.87
C TRP A 166 3.60 -9.59 -3.61
N TRP A 167 3.87 -8.30 -3.42
CA TRP A 167 3.26 -7.51 -2.37
C TRP A 167 1.90 -6.99 -2.83
N PHE A 168 0.87 -7.26 -2.04
CA PHE A 168 -0.42 -6.57 -2.18
C PHE A 168 -0.43 -5.39 -1.21
N HIS A 169 -0.64 -4.18 -1.75
CA HIS A 169 -0.81 -2.96 -0.99
C HIS A 169 -2.24 -2.46 -1.17
N GLU A 170 -2.96 -2.34 -0.10
CA GLU A 170 -4.32 -1.81 -0.11
C GLU A 170 -4.31 -0.35 0.35
N ASP A 171 -4.76 0.58 -0.51
CA ASP A 171 -5.06 1.95 -0.11
C ASP A 171 -6.50 2.02 0.41
N GLY A 172 -6.65 1.83 1.72
CA GLY A 172 -7.91 1.87 2.43
C GLY A 172 -8.20 3.20 3.11
N ALA A 173 -7.59 4.31 2.67
CA ALA A 173 -7.73 5.62 3.32
C ALA A 173 -9.17 6.04 3.56
N LEU A 174 -10.09 5.71 2.67
CA LEU A 174 -11.55 5.91 2.82
C LEU A 174 -12.28 4.61 3.17
N GLY A 175 -11.98 3.54 2.45
CA GLY A 175 -12.72 2.29 2.51
C GLY A 175 -12.58 1.55 3.83
N SER A 176 -11.42 1.58 4.48
CA SER A 176 -11.22 0.87 5.75
C SER A 176 -12.25 1.24 6.83
N SER A 177 -12.72 2.51 6.85
CA SER A 177 -13.75 2.94 7.79
C SER A 177 -15.12 2.31 7.53
N LEU A 178 -15.39 1.86 6.30
CA LEU A 178 -16.66 1.21 5.94
C LEU A 178 -16.77 -0.21 6.50
N LEU A 179 -15.66 -0.84 6.87
CA LEU A 179 -15.65 -2.13 7.59
C LEU A 179 -16.35 -2.07 8.96
N LEU A 180 -16.52 -0.86 9.53
CA LEU A 180 -17.31 -0.64 10.75
C LEU A 180 -18.81 -0.79 10.53
N SER A 181 -19.27 -0.82 9.29
CA SER A 181 -20.70 -0.92 8.95
C SER A 181 -21.02 -2.30 8.38
N GLU A 182 -21.89 -3.05 9.05
CA GLU A 182 -22.37 -4.37 8.57
C GLU A 182 -22.87 -4.32 7.11
N LYS A 183 -23.44 -3.18 6.70
CA LYS A 183 -23.95 -2.98 5.33
C LYS A 183 -22.84 -3.05 4.27
N PHE A 184 -21.64 -2.60 4.59
CA PHE A 184 -20.54 -2.45 3.62
C PHE A 184 -19.43 -3.50 3.78
N GLN A 185 -19.44 -4.27 4.86
CA GLN A 185 -18.43 -5.32 5.10
C GLN A 185 -18.31 -6.29 3.93
N THR A 186 -19.42 -6.70 3.34
CA THR A 186 -19.45 -7.65 2.22
C THR A 186 -18.96 -7.07 0.89
N GLN A 187 -18.78 -5.75 0.80
CA GLN A 187 -18.33 -5.06 -0.41
C GLN A 187 -16.82 -4.79 -0.40
N ILE A 188 -16.20 -4.83 0.78
CA ILE A 188 -14.80 -4.40 0.99
C ILE A 188 -13.94 -5.53 1.61
N ALA A 189 -14.57 -6.53 2.22
CA ALA A 189 -13.90 -7.67 2.87
C ALA A 189 -13.51 -8.76 1.88
#